data_5084f56b33b847ca7bc19dbe6c6a2196
#
_entry.id   5084f56b33b847ca7bc19dbe6c6a2196
#
_cell.length_a   1.000
_cell.length_b   1.000
_cell.length_c   1.000
_cell.angle_alpha   90.00
_cell.angle_beta   90.00
_cell.angle_gamma   90.00
#
_symmetry.space_group_name_H-M   'P 1'
#
loop_
_entity.id
_entity.type
_entity.pdbx_description
1 polymer ?
#
loop_
_entity_poly.entity_id
_entity_poly.type
_entity_poly.pdbx_seq_one_letter_code
_entity_poly.pdbx_strand_id
1 'polypeptide(L)'
;MEFKEILDHVATFHTSFGIENNQTPTLLDEAASRLRFELMKEENEEYLEATKHGDMVEIADALGDQLYILCGTLLRHGLQHKIEEVFLEIQRTNMSKLDADGNPIYREDGKVLKSELYFKPDIRSVLNS
;
A
#
# COMPACT_ATOMS: atom_id res chain seq x y z
N MET A 1 16.94 -6.16 4.89
CA MET A 1 15.92 -6.96 4.14
C MET A 1 15.28 -6.08 3.09
N GLU A 2 15.31 -6.54 1.86
CA GLU A 2 14.69 -5.83 0.74
C GLU A 2 13.18 -6.07 0.71
N PHE A 3 12.44 -5.19 0.03
CA PHE A 3 10.99 -5.31 -0.07
C PHE A 3 10.55 -6.64 -0.71
N LYS A 4 11.31 -7.11 -1.70
CA LYS A 4 11.05 -8.42 -2.31
C LYS A 4 11.07 -9.54 -1.28
N GLU A 5 11.98 -9.50 -0.32
CA GLU A 5 12.06 -10.52 0.73
C GLU A 5 10.83 -10.46 1.66
N ILE A 6 10.33 -9.26 1.93
CA ILE A 6 9.08 -9.10 2.69
C ILE A 6 7.93 -9.78 1.96
N LEU A 7 7.81 -9.53 0.65
CA LEU A 7 6.79 -10.18 -0.18
C LEU A 7 6.96 -11.71 -0.19
N ASP A 8 8.20 -12.19 -0.27
CA ASP A 8 8.48 -13.62 -0.28
C ASP A 8 8.04 -14.30 1.03
N HIS A 9 8.23 -13.65 2.18
CA HIS A 9 7.75 -14.16 3.47
C HIS A 9 6.22 -14.29 3.48
N VAL A 10 5.52 -13.29 2.99
CA VAL A 10 4.05 -13.32 2.93
C VAL A 10 3.58 -14.37 1.92
N ALA A 11 4.28 -14.50 0.80
CA ALA A 11 3.97 -15.54 -0.19
C ALA A 11 4.12 -16.95 0.41
N THR A 12 5.15 -17.16 1.23
CA THR A 12 5.35 -18.42 1.96
C THR A 12 4.17 -18.70 2.89
N PHE A 13 3.71 -17.69 3.62
CA PHE A 13 2.52 -17.82 4.48
C PHE A 13 1.30 -18.22 3.64
N HIS A 14 1.04 -17.51 2.55
CA HIS A 14 -0.10 -17.83 1.67
C HIS A 14 -0.04 -19.28 1.19
N THR A 15 1.12 -19.70 0.68
CA THR A 15 1.28 -21.08 0.18
C THR A 15 1.06 -22.10 1.30
N SER A 16 1.58 -21.85 2.49
CA SER A 16 1.45 -22.75 3.63
C SER A 16 0.01 -22.90 4.11
N PHE A 17 -0.80 -21.84 3.95
CA PHE A 17 -2.18 -21.82 4.41
C PHE A 17 -3.21 -21.93 3.27
N GLY A 18 -2.77 -22.33 2.09
CA GLY A 18 -3.68 -22.59 0.97
C GLY A 18 -4.30 -21.35 0.35
N ILE A 19 -3.66 -20.19 0.49
CA ILE A 19 -4.13 -18.94 -0.09
C ILE A 19 -3.47 -18.77 -1.46
N GLU A 20 -4.28 -18.63 -2.50
CA GLU A 20 -3.79 -18.51 -3.86
C GLU A 20 -3.15 -17.16 -4.13
N ASN A 21 -1.97 -17.16 -4.74
CA ASN A 21 -1.31 -15.96 -5.26
C ASN A 21 -1.42 -15.94 -6.78
N ASN A 22 -1.58 -14.74 -7.35
CA ASN A 22 -1.50 -14.56 -8.79
C ASN A 22 -0.13 -14.01 -9.15
N GLN A 23 0.37 -14.34 -10.34
CA GLN A 23 1.71 -13.91 -10.78
C GLN A 23 1.66 -12.73 -11.74
N THR A 24 0.50 -12.41 -12.27
CA THR A 24 0.27 -11.28 -13.17
C THR A 24 -0.95 -10.50 -12.69
N PRO A 25 -1.05 -9.21 -13.03
CA PRO A 25 -2.18 -8.39 -12.56
C PRO A 25 -3.52 -9.04 -12.83
N THR A 26 -4.30 -9.25 -11.77
CA THR A 26 -5.54 -10.02 -11.81
C THR A 26 -6.58 -9.36 -10.92
N LEU A 27 -7.80 -9.22 -11.43
CA LEU A 27 -8.92 -8.81 -10.61
C LEU A 27 -9.42 -10.01 -9.80
N LEU A 28 -9.76 -9.77 -8.55
CA LEU A 28 -10.36 -10.78 -7.68
C LEU A 28 -11.89 -10.68 -7.80
N ASP A 29 -12.57 -11.78 -7.48
CA ASP A 29 -14.04 -11.74 -7.38
C ASP A 29 -14.45 -10.88 -6.15
N GLU A 30 -15.76 -10.63 -6.06
CA GLU A 30 -16.28 -9.75 -5.00
C GLU A 30 -15.98 -10.29 -3.61
N ALA A 31 -16.16 -11.57 -3.38
CA ALA A 31 -15.92 -12.17 -2.06
C ALA A 31 -14.45 -12.08 -1.65
N ALA A 32 -13.53 -12.39 -2.57
CA ALA A 32 -12.10 -12.36 -2.29
C ALA A 32 -11.61 -10.93 -2.06
N SER A 33 -12.04 -9.97 -2.89
CA SER A 33 -11.66 -8.57 -2.72
C SER A 33 -12.26 -7.99 -1.43
N ARG A 34 -13.48 -8.36 -1.09
CA ARG A 34 -14.12 -7.93 0.16
C ARG A 34 -13.35 -8.44 1.37
N LEU A 35 -12.90 -9.70 1.35
CA LEU A 35 -12.09 -10.23 2.42
C LEU A 35 -10.80 -9.42 2.61
N ARG A 36 -10.12 -9.09 1.50
CA ARG A 36 -8.90 -8.28 1.59
C ARG A 36 -9.19 -6.90 2.19
N PHE A 37 -10.27 -6.28 1.77
CA PHE A 37 -10.71 -5.01 2.36
C PHE A 37 -10.95 -5.12 3.86
N GLU A 38 -11.71 -6.14 4.29
CA GLU A 38 -12.02 -6.31 5.72
C GLU A 38 -10.77 -6.56 6.56
N LEU A 39 -9.81 -7.34 6.05
CA LEU A 39 -8.55 -7.57 6.75
C LEU A 39 -7.78 -6.25 6.95
N MET A 40 -7.69 -5.42 5.92
CA MET A 40 -7.02 -4.12 6.02
C MET A 40 -7.75 -3.19 6.99
N LYS A 41 -9.09 -3.21 6.96
CA LYS A 41 -9.92 -2.39 7.85
C LYS A 41 -9.69 -2.76 9.32
N GLU A 42 -9.68 -4.05 9.63
CA GLU A 42 -9.43 -4.54 11.00
C GLU A 42 -8.09 -4.03 11.54
N GLU A 43 -7.04 -4.15 10.75
CA GLU A 43 -5.71 -3.71 11.17
C GLU A 43 -5.64 -2.19 11.34
N ASN A 44 -6.34 -1.45 10.49
CA ASN A 44 -6.39 0.00 10.62
C ASN A 44 -7.15 0.44 11.87
N GLU A 45 -8.21 -0.27 12.22
CA GLU A 45 -8.96 -0.03 13.46
C GLU A 45 -8.11 -0.36 14.69
N GLU A 46 -7.33 -1.44 14.64
CA GLU A 46 -6.39 -1.80 15.71
C GLU A 46 -5.32 -0.74 15.89
N TYR A 47 -4.81 -0.17 14.79
CA TYR A 47 -3.87 0.96 14.87
C TYR A 47 -4.49 2.14 15.62
N LEU A 48 -5.72 2.51 15.27
CA LEU A 48 -6.40 3.63 15.92
C LEU A 48 -6.57 3.36 17.42
N GLU A 49 -6.99 2.16 17.79
CA GLU A 49 -7.17 1.78 19.19
C GLU A 49 -5.83 1.80 19.96
N ALA A 50 -4.77 1.30 19.33
CA ALA A 50 -3.43 1.31 19.92
C ALA A 50 -2.95 2.75 20.19
N THR A 51 -3.24 3.69 19.28
CA THR A 51 -2.86 5.09 19.49
C THR A 51 -3.62 5.72 20.65
N LYS A 52 -4.89 5.36 20.84
CA LYS A 52 -5.69 5.86 21.96
C LYS A 52 -5.13 5.40 23.32
N HIS A 53 -4.55 4.21 23.37
CA HIS A 53 -3.94 3.68 24.58
C HIS A 53 -2.50 4.15 24.77
N GLY A 54 -1.89 4.74 23.76
CA GLY A 54 -0.51 5.20 23.82
C GLY A 54 0.51 4.07 23.98
N ASP A 55 0.19 2.88 23.47
CA ASP A 55 1.05 1.69 23.59
C ASP A 55 1.86 1.49 22.31
N MET A 56 3.16 1.79 22.38
CA MET A 56 4.03 1.67 21.21
C MET A 56 4.16 0.23 20.71
N VAL A 57 4.13 -0.74 21.61
CA VAL A 57 4.19 -2.16 21.21
C VAL A 57 2.99 -2.52 20.35
N GLU A 58 1.79 -2.13 20.77
CA GLU A 58 0.56 -2.37 20.00
C GLU A 58 0.53 -1.58 18.69
N ILE A 59 1.06 -0.35 18.68
CA ILE A 59 1.18 0.45 17.46
C ILE A 59 2.08 -0.26 16.45
N ALA A 60 3.25 -0.72 16.89
CA ALA A 60 4.18 -1.42 16.02
C ALA A 60 3.57 -2.71 15.48
N ASP A 61 2.85 -3.46 16.32
CA ASP A 61 2.18 -4.69 15.91
C ASP A 61 1.11 -4.41 14.86
N ALA A 62 0.27 -3.40 15.09
CA ALA A 62 -0.78 -3.04 14.14
C ALA A 62 -0.22 -2.58 12.79
N LEU A 63 0.85 -1.78 12.80
CA LEU A 63 1.49 -1.33 11.56
C LEU A 63 2.19 -2.48 10.83
N GLY A 64 2.83 -3.39 11.58
CA GLY A 64 3.40 -4.60 11.01
C GLY A 64 2.35 -5.46 10.34
N ASP A 65 1.20 -5.64 11.00
CA ASP A 65 0.09 -6.41 10.45
C ASP A 65 -0.53 -5.73 9.23
N GLN A 66 -0.63 -4.39 9.22
CA GLN A 66 -1.08 -3.66 8.04
C GLN A 66 -0.16 -3.92 6.84
N LEU A 67 1.15 -3.87 7.06
CA LEU A 67 2.11 -4.17 6.00
C LEU A 67 1.96 -5.60 5.51
N TYR A 68 1.77 -6.54 6.44
CA TYR A 68 1.58 -7.95 6.12
C TYR A 68 0.35 -8.17 5.24
N ILE A 69 -0.78 -7.60 5.62
CA ILE A 69 -2.04 -7.71 4.87
C ILE A 69 -1.92 -7.01 3.51
N LEU A 70 -1.28 -5.83 3.47
CA LEU A 70 -1.06 -5.12 2.21
C LEU A 70 -0.25 -5.97 1.24
N CYS A 71 0.85 -6.56 1.71
CA CYS A 71 1.67 -7.45 0.88
C CYS A 71 0.88 -8.66 0.39
N GLY A 72 0.05 -9.26 1.26
CA GLY A 72 -0.82 -10.36 0.86
C GLY A 72 -1.83 -9.93 -0.20
N THR A 73 -2.35 -8.72 -0.10
CA THR A 73 -3.30 -8.19 -1.09
C THR A 73 -2.62 -7.96 -2.43
N LEU A 74 -1.38 -7.47 -2.43
CA LEU A 74 -0.58 -7.36 -3.65
C LEU A 74 -0.38 -8.73 -4.32
N LEU A 75 -0.07 -9.75 -3.53
CA LEU A 75 0.11 -11.12 -4.03
C LEU A 75 -1.18 -11.72 -4.59
N ARG A 76 -2.30 -11.45 -3.94
CA ARG A 76 -3.61 -11.89 -4.43
C ARG A 76 -3.91 -11.29 -5.80
N HIS A 77 -3.59 -10.01 -5.99
CA HIS A 77 -3.81 -9.31 -7.26
C HIS A 77 -2.70 -9.53 -8.28
N GLY A 78 -1.63 -10.22 -7.93
CA GLY A 78 -0.52 -10.45 -8.85
C GLY A 78 0.27 -9.18 -9.17
N LEU A 79 0.36 -8.26 -8.20
CA LEU A 79 1.05 -6.97 -8.38
C LEU A 79 2.47 -6.96 -7.79
N GLN A 80 2.93 -8.08 -7.25
CA GLN A 80 4.24 -8.17 -6.60
C GLN A 80 5.42 -7.84 -7.51
N HIS A 81 5.26 -8.04 -8.82
CA HIS A 81 6.31 -7.74 -9.80
C HIS A 81 6.23 -6.32 -10.37
N LYS A 82 5.20 -5.57 -10.01
CA LYS A 82 4.97 -4.20 -10.51
C LYS A 82 4.95 -3.15 -9.40
N ILE A 83 4.82 -3.55 -8.14
CA ILE A 83 4.56 -2.60 -7.07
C ILE A 83 5.69 -1.59 -6.87
N GLU A 84 6.96 -1.99 -7.06
CA GLU A 84 8.06 -1.05 -6.92
C GLU A 84 7.97 0.05 -7.98
N GLU A 85 7.67 -0.31 -9.24
CA GLU A 85 7.49 0.66 -10.32
C GLU A 85 6.27 1.54 -10.09
N VAL A 86 5.18 0.96 -9.59
CA VAL A 86 3.98 1.72 -9.21
C VAL A 86 4.32 2.72 -8.12
N PHE A 87 5.04 2.30 -7.10
CA PHE A 87 5.47 3.17 -6.02
C PHE A 87 6.34 4.32 -6.52
N LEU A 88 7.31 4.04 -7.38
CA LEU A 88 8.19 5.07 -7.94
C LEU A 88 7.40 6.07 -8.77
N GLU A 89 6.40 5.61 -9.52
CA GLU A 89 5.53 6.51 -10.29
C GLU A 89 4.71 7.41 -9.35
N ILE A 90 4.18 6.86 -8.27
CA ILE A 90 3.47 7.63 -7.25
C ILE A 90 4.42 8.64 -6.59
N GLN A 91 5.65 8.24 -6.28
CA GLN A 91 6.65 9.14 -5.70
C GLN A 91 6.93 10.30 -6.64
N ARG A 92 7.13 10.01 -7.93
CA ARG A 92 7.38 11.04 -8.94
C ARG A 92 6.26 12.07 -8.99
N THR A 93 5.01 11.61 -9.00
CA THR A 93 3.85 12.50 -9.06
C THR A 93 3.60 13.21 -7.74
N ASN A 94 3.87 12.56 -6.60
CA ASN A 94 3.76 13.21 -5.30
C ASN A 94 4.72 14.41 -5.19
N MET A 95 5.92 14.28 -5.71
CA MET A 95 6.88 15.40 -5.71
C MET A 95 6.44 16.54 -6.62
N SER A 96 5.59 16.29 -7.62
CA SER A 96 5.01 17.34 -8.45
C SER A 96 3.96 18.19 -7.73
N LYS A 97 3.61 17.83 -6.50
CA LYS A 97 2.72 18.65 -5.66
C LYS A 97 3.41 19.92 -5.14
N LEU A 98 4.74 19.97 -5.18
CA LEU A 98 5.47 21.18 -4.85
C LEU A 98 5.19 22.27 -5.90
N ASP A 99 5.20 23.53 -5.46
CA ASP A 99 5.01 24.66 -6.38
C ASP A 99 6.28 24.95 -7.20
N ALA A 100 6.22 25.98 -8.06
CA ALA A 100 7.32 26.34 -8.93
C ALA A 100 8.61 26.74 -8.19
N ASP A 101 8.47 27.19 -6.94
CA ASP A 101 9.59 27.56 -6.08
C ASP A 101 10.09 26.39 -5.22
N GLY A 102 9.51 25.20 -5.39
CA GLY A 102 9.86 24.02 -4.63
C GLY A 102 9.24 23.99 -3.22
N ASN A 103 8.20 24.78 -2.98
CA ASN A 103 7.54 24.88 -1.69
C ASN A 103 6.25 24.06 -1.65
N PRO A 104 5.95 23.41 -0.51
CA PRO A 104 4.69 22.68 -0.34
C PRO A 104 3.53 23.63 -0.08
N ILE A 105 2.32 23.15 -0.42
CA ILE A 105 1.05 23.82 -0.13
C ILE A 105 0.31 22.92 0.84
N TYR A 106 -0.18 23.48 1.97
CA TYR A 106 -0.85 22.70 3.01
C TYR A 106 -2.29 23.14 3.20
N ARG A 107 -3.16 22.16 3.53
CA ARG A 107 -4.46 22.42 4.09
C ARG A 107 -4.32 22.71 5.59
N GLU A 108 -5.37 23.29 6.22
CA GLU A 108 -5.33 23.65 7.65
C GLU A 108 -4.96 22.48 8.58
N ASP A 109 -5.36 21.25 8.23
CA ASP A 109 -5.06 20.06 9.03
C ASP A 109 -3.68 19.46 8.74
N GLY A 110 -2.86 20.14 7.92
CA GLY A 110 -1.52 19.71 7.55
C GLY A 110 -1.47 18.79 6.33
N LYS A 111 -2.60 18.50 5.70
CA LYS A 111 -2.60 17.70 4.49
C LYS A 111 -1.94 18.45 3.33
N VAL A 112 -1.01 17.77 2.63
CA VAL A 112 -0.35 18.32 1.45
C VAL A 112 -1.36 18.43 0.30
N LEU A 113 -1.44 19.62 -0.30
CA LEU A 113 -2.30 19.91 -1.43
C LEU A 113 -1.51 19.89 -2.73
N LYS A 114 -2.23 19.77 -3.85
CA LYS A 114 -1.64 19.77 -5.20
C LYS A 114 -1.35 21.19 -5.65
N SER A 115 -0.17 21.41 -6.25
CA SER A 115 0.16 22.65 -6.92
C SER A 115 -0.35 22.64 -8.36
N GLU A 116 -0.12 23.76 -9.08
CA GLU A 116 -0.42 23.85 -10.51
C GLU A 116 0.45 22.91 -11.35
N LEU A 117 1.60 22.50 -10.81
CA LEU A 117 2.53 21.61 -11.51
C LEU A 117 2.18 20.14 -11.37
N TYR A 118 1.20 19.81 -10.51
CA TYR A 118 0.83 18.44 -10.25
C TYR A 118 0.32 17.73 -11.49
N PHE A 119 0.76 16.50 -11.67
CA PHE A 119 0.23 15.58 -12.67
C PHE A 119 -0.04 14.22 -12.05
N LYS A 120 -1.01 13.50 -12.62
CA LYS A 120 -1.45 12.20 -12.12
C LYS A 120 -0.43 11.10 -12.46
N PRO A 121 -0.31 10.06 -11.61
CA PRO A 121 0.51 8.90 -11.97
C PRO A 121 -0.08 8.16 -13.17
N ASP A 122 0.78 7.71 -14.06
CA ASP A 122 0.41 6.89 -15.21
C ASP A 122 0.60 5.40 -14.86
N ILE A 123 -0.29 4.90 -14.02
CA ILE A 123 -0.24 3.51 -13.55
C ILE A 123 -0.50 2.53 -14.69
N ARG A 124 -1.35 2.91 -15.65
CA ARG A 124 -1.66 2.06 -16.80
C ARG A 124 -0.39 1.69 -17.57
N SER A 125 0.46 2.67 -17.84
CA SER A 125 1.73 2.42 -18.56
C SER A 125 2.67 1.53 -17.76
N VAL A 126 2.71 1.69 -16.44
CA VAL A 126 3.50 0.83 -15.56
C VAL A 126 3.03 -0.62 -15.67
N LEU A 127 1.72 -0.85 -15.59
CA LEU A 127 1.18 -2.21 -15.63
C LEU A 127 1.34 -2.88 -16.98
N ASN A 128 1.40 -2.10 -18.06
CA ASN A 128 1.51 -2.60 -19.42
C ASN A 128 2.94 -2.72 -19.94
N SER A 129 3.91 -2.33 -19.13
CA SER A 129 5.32 -2.40 -19.52
C SER A 129 5.94 -3.79 -19.35
#